data_2dba055bca69817160fba54d03e5f162
#
_entry.id   2dba055bca69817160fba54d03e5f162
#
_cell.length_a   1.000
_cell.length_b   1.000
_cell.length_c   1.000
_cell.angle_alpha   90.00
_cell.angle_beta   90.00
_cell.angle_gamma   90.00
#
_symmetry.space_group_name_H-M   'P 1'
#
loop_
_entity.id
_entity.type
_entity.pdbx_description
1 polymer ?
#
loop_
_entity_poly.entity_id
_entity_poly.type
_entity_poly.pdbx_seq_one_letter_code
_entity_poly.pdbx_strand_id
1 'polypeptide(L)'
;MKCVDILYQTLQKYDIVDKVAFGSFNGEVSDYKDEAYPDLMRGAHASEVLDFYVAALLDKSDYSAAFGVLQIPFANAEESKCVNLGTATVVNYAHKNNIAVQYWTIDKEKDMEYLASIGADCIMTDFPNIAHKVMQR
;
A
#
# COMPACT_ATOMS: atom_id res chain seq x y z
N MET A 1 3.92 6.93 20.37
CA MET A 1 3.19 5.72 20.86
C MET A 1 4.18 4.56 21.02
N LYS A 2 4.20 3.92 22.18
CA LYS A 2 5.26 2.98 22.59
C LYS A 2 5.60 1.88 21.56
N CYS A 3 4.61 1.33 20.83
CA CYS A 3 4.89 0.30 19.83
C CYS A 3 5.65 0.85 18.59
N VAL A 4 5.30 2.06 18.15
CA VAL A 4 5.97 2.72 17.01
C VAL A 4 7.41 3.07 17.40
N ASP A 5 7.62 3.55 18.63
CA ASP A 5 8.95 3.90 19.15
C ASP A 5 9.87 2.68 19.18
N ILE A 6 9.36 1.54 19.69
CA ILE A 6 10.12 0.29 19.75
C ILE A 6 10.43 -0.23 18.34
N LEU A 7 9.45 -0.17 17.43
CA LEU A 7 9.67 -0.55 16.04
C LEU A 7 10.77 0.30 15.42
N TYR A 8 10.65 1.62 15.48
CA TYR A 8 11.63 2.52 14.89
C TYR A 8 13.05 2.31 15.44
N GLN A 9 13.20 2.21 16.78
CA GLN A 9 14.48 1.90 17.40
C GLN A 9 15.05 0.55 16.93
N THR A 10 14.19 -0.43 16.69
CA THR A 10 14.60 -1.73 16.18
C THR A 10 15.10 -1.61 14.74
N LEU A 11 14.39 -0.88 13.87
CA LEU A 11 14.80 -0.64 12.49
C LEU A 11 16.14 0.12 12.42
N GLN A 12 16.32 1.13 13.27
CA GLN A 12 17.58 1.86 13.38
C GLN A 12 18.75 0.95 13.80
N LYS A 13 18.52 0.10 14.80
CA LYS A 13 19.53 -0.85 15.28
C LYS A 13 20.06 -1.77 14.17
N TYR A 14 19.22 -2.13 13.21
CA TYR A 14 19.58 -3.01 12.09
C TYR A 14 19.89 -2.27 10.79
N ASP A 15 19.88 -0.93 10.81
CA ASP A 15 20.14 -0.08 9.63
C ASP A 15 19.23 -0.42 8.43
N ILE A 16 17.90 -0.50 8.70
CA ILE A 16 16.88 -0.87 7.71
C ILE A 16 15.67 0.06 7.69
N VAL A 17 15.77 1.26 8.23
CA VAL A 17 14.66 2.24 8.23
C VAL A 17 14.20 2.56 6.81
N ASP A 18 15.13 2.72 5.89
CA ASP A 18 14.92 3.01 4.46
C ASP A 18 14.39 1.82 3.64
N LYS A 19 14.33 0.62 4.23
CA LYS A 19 13.92 -0.64 3.57
C LYS A 19 12.54 -1.13 4.01
N VAL A 20 11.88 -0.37 4.87
CA VAL A 20 10.61 -0.78 5.47
C VAL A 20 9.54 0.27 5.24
N ALA A 21 8.35 -0.18 4.87
CA ALA A 21 7.15 0.64 4.88
C ALA A 21 6.29 0.26 6.10
N PHE A 22 5.99 1.23 6.95
CA PHE A 22 5.12 1.07 8.10
C PHE A 22 3.65 1.11 7.67
N GLY A 23 2.82 0.20 8.17
CA GLY A 23 1.38 0.18 7.92
C GLY A 23 0.55 0.22 9.19
N SER A 24 -0.52 1.03 9.19
CA SER A 24 -1.54 1.05 10.24
C SER A 24 -2.90 1.42 9.65
N PHE A 25 -3.97 0.74 10.12
CA PHE A 25 -5.34 1.16 9.82
C PHE A 25 -5.80 2.37 10.64
N ASN A 26 -5.09 2.66 11.75
CA ASN A 26 -5.44 3.75 12.66
C ASN A 26 -4.69 5.03 12.28
N GLY A 27 -5.45 6.09 11.94
CA GLY A 27 -4.90 7.39 11.56
C GLY A 27 -4.06 8.02 12.67
N GLU A 28 -4.46 7.96 13.94
CA GLU A 28 -3.70 8.52 15.05
C GLU A 28 -2.29 7.89 15.19
N VAL A 29 -2.17 6.60 14.83
CA VAL A 29 -0.87 5.91 14.83
C VAL A 29 -0.02 6.38 13.65
N SER A 30 -0.64 6.62 12.51
CA SER A 30 0.03 7.17 11.32
C SER A 30 0.50 8.61 11.55
N ASP A 31 -0.36 9.46 12.13
CA ASP A 31 -0.04 10.84 12.47
C ASP A 31 1.13 10.91 13.47
N TYR A 32 1.09 10.07 14.52
CA TYR A 32 2.20 9.99 15.48
C TYR A 32 3.53 9.57 14.81
N LYS A 33 3.47 8.59 13.88
CA LYS A 33 4.64 8.16 13.12
C LYS A 33 5.18 9.32 12.26
N ASP A 34 4.30 10.06 11.58
CA ASP A 34 4.71 11.17 10.71
C ASP A 34 5.38 12.29 11.49
N GLU A 35 4.87 12.60 12.70
CA GLU A 35 5.44 13.62 13.57
C GLU A 35 6.77 13.17 14.19
N ALA A 36 6.81 11.95 14.74
CA ALA A 36 7.96 11.46 15.52
C ALA A 36 9.10 10.89 14.64
N TYR A 37 8.76 10.29 13.49
CA TYR A 37 9.70 9.55 12.62
C TYR A 37 9.40 9.80 11.15
N PRO A 38 9.62 11.03 10.64
CA PRO A 38 9.26 11.42 9.27
C PRO A 38 10.06 10.66 8.19
N ASP A 39 11.22 10.14 8.52
CA ASP A 39 12.10 9.35 7.64
C ASP A 39 11.63 7.90 7.45
N LEU A 40 10.73 7.39 8.29
CA LEU A 40 10.15 6.07 8.09
C LEU A 40 8.99 6.16 7.08
N MET A 41 9.15 5.55 5.91
CA MET A 41 8.07 5.46 4.92
C MET A 41 6.82 4.78 5.51
N ARG A 42 5.63 5.23 5.14
CA ARG A 42 4.40 4.56 5.53
C ARG A 42 3.40 4.33 4.40
N GLY A 43 2.53 3.39 4.66
CA GLY A 43 1.31 3.15 3.89
C GLY A 43 0.17 4.09 4.28
N ALA A 44 -0.82 4.19 3.39
CA ALA A 44 -2.07 4.90 3.64
C ALA A 44 -2.90 4.20 4.72
N HIS A 45 -3.51 4.95 5.63
CA HIS A 45 -4.57 4.44 6.48
C HIS A 45 -5.95 4.51 5.80
N ALA A 46 -6.99 3.93 6.41
CA ALA A 46 -8.26 3.68 5.73
C ALA A 46 -8.93 4.93 5.12
N SER A 47 -8.94 6.08 5.82
CA SER A 47 -9.54 7.30 5.26
C SER A 47 -8.72 7.90 4.12
N GLU A 48 -7.38 7.81 4.18
CA GLU A 48 -6.51 8.24 3.08
C GLU A 48 -6.71 7.41 1.81
N VAL A 49 -6.96 6.08 1.95
CA VAL A 49 -7.29 5.22 0.81
C VAL A 49 -8.58 5.68 0.13
N LEU A 50 -9.60 6.07 0.90
CA LEU A 50 -10.86 6.58 0.33
C LEU A 50 -10.66 7.93 -0.38
N ASP A 51 -9.93 8.85 0.23
CA ASP A 51 -9.61 10.17 -0.37
C ASP A 51 -8.79 9.99 -1.65
N PHE A 52 -7.80 9.09 -1.63
CA PHE A 52 -7.03 8.73 -2.80
C PHE A 52 -7.91 8.14 -3.91
N TYR A 53 -8.81 7.20 -3.57
CA TYR A 53 -9.70 6.57 -4.54
C TYR A 53 -10.59 7.60 -5.25
N VAL A 54 -11.19 8.53 -4.50
CA VAL A 54 -11.99 9.62 -5.08
C VAL A 54 -11.12 10.51 -5.98
N ALA A 55 -9.90 10.84 -5.56
CA ALA A 55 -8.96 11.62 -6.35
C ALA A 55 -8.58 10.89 -7.66
N ALA A 56 -8.36 9.58 -7.60
CA ALA A 56 -8.04 8.75 -8.76
C ALA A 56 -9.19 8.67 -9.76
N LEU A 57 -10.44 8.54 -9.28
CA LEU A 57 -11.63 8.53 -10.16
C LEU A 57 -11.85 9.87 -10.87
N LEU A 58 -11.46 10.98 -10.23
CA LEU A 58 -11.59 12.33 -10.76
C LEU A 58 -10.34 12.81 -11.51
N ASP A 59 -9.28 11.98 -11.59
CA ASP A 59 -7.95 12.32 -12.13
C ASP A 59 -7.45 13.70 -11.65
N LYS A 60 -7.54 13.95 -10.34
CA LYS A 60 -7.13 15.23 -9.75
C LYS A 60 -5.65 15.51 -10.00
N SER A 61 -5.34 16.68 -10.54
CA SER A 61 -3.96 17.06 -10.89
C SER A 61 -3.14 17.60 -9.70
N ASP A 62 -3.80 17.98 -8.63
CA ASP A 62 -3.23 18.63 -7.43
C ASP A 62 -3.25 17.73 -6.19
N TYR A 63 -3.34 16.42 -6.38
CA TYR A 63 -3.32 15.47 -5.27
C TYR A 63 -1.93 15.39 -4.63
N SER A 64 -1.89 15.45 -3.30
CA SER A 64 -0.68 15.28 -2.50
C SER A 64 -0.93 14.25 -1.40
N ALA A 65 -0.11 13.22 -1.34
CA ALA A 65 -0.18 12.17 -0.32
C ALA A 65 0.85 12.38 0.77
N ALA A 66 0.49 12.05 2.01
CA ALA A 66 1.43 11.95 3.14
C ALA A 66 2.05 10.55 3.27
N PHE A 67 1.76 9.65 2.33
CA PHE A 67 2.21 8.26 2.32
C PHE A 67 2.90 7.91 0.98
N GLY A 68 3.78 6.93 1.01
CA GLY A 68 4.50 6.47 -0.19
C GLY A 68 3.98 5.16 -0.77
N VAL A 69 3.07 4.46 -0.08
CA VAL A 69 2.57 3.16 -0.53
C VAL A 69 1.09 2.97 -0.19
N LEU A 70 0.35 2.42 -1.13
CA LEU A 70 -1.00 1.88 -0.93
C LEU A 70 -0.88 0.38 -0.64
N GLN A 71 -1.18 -0.01 0.59
CA GLN A 71 -1.32 -1.43 0.97
C GLN A 71 -2.80 -1.72 1.08
N ILE A 72 -3.40 -2.17 -0.01
CA ILE A 72 -4.86 -2.19 -0.20
C ILE A 72 -5.40 -3.59 -0.51
N PRO A 73 -6.65 -3.87 -0.11
CA PRO A 73 -7.31 -5.12 -0.48
C PRO A 73 -7.67 -5.15 -1.97
N PHE A 74 -7.69 -6.34 -2.56
CA PHE A 74 -8.20 -6.56 -3.89
C PHE A 74 -9.73 -6.71 -3.90
N ALA A 75 -10.34 -6.49 -5.05
CA ALA A 75 -11.78 -6.52 -5.30
C ALA A 75 -12.50 -7.70 -4.58
N ASN A 76 -13.66 -7.43 -3.99
CA ASN A 76 -14.50 -8.34 -3.21
C ASN A 76 -13.99 -8.69 -1.79
N ALA A 77 -12.92 -8.11 -1.31
CA ALA A 77 -12.60 -8.15 0.12
C ALA A 77 -13.69 -7.43 0.93
N GLU A 78 -13.96 -7.89 2.16
CA GLU A 78 -14.98 -7.23 3.02
C GLU A 78 -14.66 -5.77 3.27
N GLU A 79 -13.39 -5.41 3.33
CA GLU A 79 -12.85 -4.09 3.55
C GLU A 79 -13.07 -3.13 2.37
N SER A 80 -13.35 -3.67 1.17
CA SER A 80 -13.48 -2.87 -0.07
C SER A 80 -14.83 -3.03 -0.78
N LYS A 81 -15.88 -3.48 -0.08
CA LYS A 81 -17.22 -3.75 -0.68
C LYS A 81 -17.82 -2.57 -1.46
N CYS A 82 -17.46 -1.35 -1.11
CA CYS A 82 -18.03 -0.13 -1.71
C CYS A 82 -17.12 0.47 -2.80
N VAL A 83 -15.88 -0.02 -2.96
CA VAL A 83 -14.88 0.56 -3.86
C VAL A 83 -14.10 -0.53 -4.59
N ASN A 84 -13.87 -0.37 -5.88
CA ASN A 84 -13.02 -1.28 -6.64
C ASN A 84 -11.60 -0.72 -6.75
N LEU A 85 -10.75 -1.10 -5.80
CA LEU A 85 -9.35 -0.66 -5.75
C LEU A 85 -8.44 -1.40 -6.75
N GLY A 86 -8.88 -2.55 -7.29
CA GLY A 86 -8.10 -3.40 -8.20
C GLY A 86 -8.25 -3.00 -9.66
N THR A 87 -7.98 -1.77 -10.03
CA THR A 87 -8.13 -1.28 -11.40
C THR A 87 -6.87 -0.58 -11.91
N ALA A 88 -6.64 -0.62 -13.23
CA ALA A 88 -5.56 0.12 -13.87
C ALA A 88 -5.64 1.64 -13.59
N THR A 89 -6.84 2.20 -13.44
CA THR A 89 -7.03 3.61 -13.07
C THR A 89 -6.38 3.93 -11.73
N VAL A 90 -6.61 3.10 -10.71
CA VAL A 90 -6.04 3.25 -9.37
C VAL A 90 -4.51 3.13 -9.42
N VAL A 91 -3.98 2.10 -10.09
CA VAL A 91 -2.53 1.87 -10.21
C VAL A 91 -1.85 3.00 -10.97
N ASN A 92 -2.38 3.39 -12.12
CA ASN A 92 -1.78 4.46 -12.94
C ASN A 92 -1.81 5.81 -12.22
N TYR A 93 -2.89 6.12 -11.49
CA TYR A 93 -2.97 7.35 -10.72
C TYR A 93 -2.00 7.35 -9.53
N ALA A 94 -1.80 6.20 -8.88
CA ALA A 94 -0.79 6.05 -7.83
C ALA A 94 0.62 6.31 -8.38
N HIS A 95 0.98 5.68 -9.50
CA HIS A 95 2.29 5.87 -10.14
C HIS A 95 2.51 7.32 -10.61
N LYS A 96 1.47 7.98 -11.15
CA LYS A 96 1.53 9.42 -11.49
C LYS A 96 1.88 10.30 -10.29
N ASN A 97 1.53 9.88 -9.09
CA ASN A 97 1.80 10.58 -7.83
C ASN A 97 2.99 9.97 -7.04
N ASN A 98 3.83 9.13 -7.64
CA ASN A 98 4.96 8.44 -7.02
C ASN A 98 4.58 7.57 -5.81
N ILE A 99 3.41 6.94 -5.86
CA ILE A 99 2.89 6.03 -4.83
C ILE A 99 2.96 4.60 -5.36
N ALA A 100 3.62 3.69 -4.62
CA ALA A 100 3.62 2.27 -4.93
C ALA A 100 2.31 1.59 -4.50
N VAL A 101 1.90 0.54 -5.23
CA VAL A 101 0.65 -0.18 -4.95
C VAL A 101 0.94 -1.63 -4.62
N GLN A 102 0.53 -2.05 -3.43
CA GLN A 102 0.69 -3.40 -2.89
C GLN A 102 -0.68 -3.98 -2.53
N TYR A 103 -0.99 -5.16 -3.08
CA TYR A 103 -2.27 -5.83 -2.83
C TYR A 103 -2.12 -6.99 -1.85
N TRP A 104 -3.11 -7.15 -0.93
CA TRP A 104 -3.18 -8.22 0.07
C TRP A 104 -4.63 -8.75 0.22
N THR A 105 -4.90 -9.95 0.64
CA THR A 105 -4.02 -11.10 0.52
C THR A 105 -4.43 -11.82 -0.75
N ILE A 106 -3.51 -12.05 -1.66
CA ILE A 106 -3.80 -12.54 -3.01
C ILE A 106 -3.28 -13.96 -3.16
N ASP A 107 -4.16 -14.95 -3.19
CA ASP A 107 -3.80 -16.36 -3.16
C ASP A 107 -4.13 -17.11 -4.45
N LYS A 108 -4.91 -16.50 -5.35
CA LYS A 108 -5.29 -17.11 -6.63
C LYS A 108 -4.35 -16.66 -7.75
N GLU A 109 -3.78 -17.61 -8.49
CA GLU A 109 -2.89 -17.36 -9.63
C GLU A 109 -3.48 -16.35 -10.62
N LYS A 110 -4.76 -16.51 -10.97
CA LYS A 110 -5.48 -15.60 -11.90
C LYS A 110 -5.51 -14.15 -11.40
N ASP A 111 -5.70 -13.95 -10.11
CA ASP A 111 -5.75 -12.61 -9.52
C ASP A 111 -4.34 -11.99 -9.49
N MET A 112 -3.30 -12.81 -9.23
CA MET A 112 -1.89 -12.39 -9.32
C MET A 112 -1.53 -11.97 -10.74
N GLU A 113 -1.88 -12.78 -11.76
CA GLU A 113 -1.66 -12.46 -13.17
C GLU A 113 -2.35 -11.16 -13.58
N TYR A 114 -3.60 -10.97 -13.16
CA TYR A 114 -4.33 -9.74 -13.41
C TYR A 114 -3.66 -8.52 -12.78
N LEU A 115 -3.33 -8.59 -11.49
CA LEU A 115 -2.69 -7.48 -10.77
C LEU A 115 -1.32 -7.13 -11.36
N ALA A 116 -0.53 -8.13 -11.72
CA ALA A 116 0.72 -7.92 -12.45
C ALA A 116 0.48 -7.23 -13.81
N SER A 117 -0.56 -7.60 -14.54
CA SER A 117 -0.90 -7.03 -15.86
C SER A 117 -1.31 -5.56 -15.80
N ILE A 118 -1.88 -5.10 -14.66
CA ILE A 118 -2.26 -3.69 -14.46
C ILE A 118 -1.15 -2.87 -13.79
N GLY A 119 0.01 -3.48 -13.49
CA GLY A 119 1.19 -2.79 -12.98
C GLY A 119 1.28 -2.71 -11.46
N ALA A 120 0.65 -3.61 -10.70
CA ALA A 120 0.85 -3.66 -9.25
C ALA A 120 2.33 -3.87 -8.89
N ASP A 121 2.84 -3.11 -7.92
CA ASP A 121 4.26 -3.15 -7.54
C ASP A 121 4.59 -4.34 -6.62
N CYS A 122 3.60 -4.79 -5.83
CA CYS A 122 3.79 -5.90 -4.92
C CYS A 122 2.48 -6.67 -4.69
N ILE A 123 2.62 -7.97 -4.47
CA ILE A 123 1.55 -8.88 -4.06
C ILE A 123 1.95 -9.57 -2.77
N MET A 124 1.14 -9.42 -1.73
CA MET A 124 1.26 -10.16 -0.48
C MET A 124 0.37 -11.40 -0.56
N THR A 125 0.95 -12.58 -0.36
CA THR A 125 0.29 -13.87 -0.56
C THR A 125 0.77 -14.92 0.43
N ASP A 126 -0.12 -15.87 0.76
CA ASP A 126 0.22 -17.08 1.52
C ASP A 126 0.84 -18.17 0.62
N PHE A 127 0.86 -17.96 -0.72
CA PHE A 127 1.39 -18.91 -1.72
C PHE A 127 2.56 -18.33 -2.53
N PRO A 128 3.72 -18.05 -1.92
CA PRO A 128 4.84 -17.39 -2.58
C PRO A 128 5.41 -18.18 -3.77
N ASN A 129 5.26 -19.51 -3.77
CA ASN A 129 5.65 -20.37 -4.88
C ASN A 129 4.80 -20.14 -6.14
N ILE A 130 3.51 -19.78 -6.00
CA ILE A 130 2.63 -19.41 -7.12
C ILE A 130 3.00 -18.01 -7.61
N ALA A 131 3.11 -17.04 -6.71
CA ALA A 131 3.50 -15.69 -7.04
C ALA A 131 4.83 -15.64 -7.79
N HIS A 132 5.83 -16.41 -7.37
CA HIS A 132 7.13 -16.49 -8.05
C HIS A 132 7.01 -16.97 -9.51
N LYS A 133 6.15 -17.96 -9.79
CA LYS A 133 5.92 -18.45 -11.16
C LYS A 133 5.23 -17.40 -12.04
N VAL A 134 4.29 -16.62 -11.48
CA VAL A 134 3.59 -15.55 -12.20
C VAL A 134 4.55 -14.43 -12.56
N MET A 135 5.40 -14.02 -11.61
CA MET A 135 6.34 -12.89 -11.78
C MET A 135 7.53 -13.21 -12.71
N GLN A 136 7.74 -14.48 -13.09
CA GLN A 136 8.78 -14.89 -14.03
C GLN A 136 8.30 -14.97 -15.50
N ARG A 137 7.01 -14.79 -15.77
CA ARG A 137 6.42 -14.80 -17.10
C ARG A 137 6.43 -13.42 -17.75
#